data_2ae95f6ddfa692ff114c8caf0362da11
#
_entry.id   2ae95f6ddfa692ff114c8caf0362da11
#
_cell.length_a   1.000
_cell.length_b   1.000
_cell.length_c   1.000
_cell.angle_alpha   90.00
_cell.angle_beta   90.00
_cell.angle_gamma   90.00
#
_symmetry.space_group_name_H-M   'P 1'
#
loop_
_entity.id
_entity.type
_entity.pdbx_description
1 polymer ?
#
loop_
_entity_poly.entity_id
_entity_poly.type
_entity_poly.pdbx_seq_one_letter_code
_entity_poly.pdbx_strand_id
1 'polypeptide(L)'
;MKNTLKLFALVAFMFAAFATSAQTAKPIKLGHLDVQKVMTSMPEFKKAQDDLAAKEQEIRKELTAMHENYQKLMQEYQANAKTLTELSRTAKEQEIQGLAERIQNFQQLAQEQMAKTQEDLLAPIITKIQNAVQAVGKEGGFTYIFAATPNFGQGALLYTADNSEDVLPLVKKK
;
A
#
# COMPACT_ATOMS: atom_id res chain seq x y z
N MET A 1 -79.35 6.25 0.52
CA MET A 1 -78.38 6.11 1.63
C MET A 1 -77.58 4.79 1.63
N LYS A 2 -78.11 3.64 1.22
CA LYS A 2 -77.38 2.36 1.19
C LYS A 2 -76.30 2.28 0.11
N ASN A 3 -76.39 3.00 -1.01
CA ASN A 3 -75.44 2.95 -2.09
C ASN A 3 -74.22 3.91 -1.86
N THR A 4 -74.41 5.01 -1.14
CA THR A 4 -73.34 5.93 -0.78
C THR A 4 -72.42 5.31 0.26
N LEU A 5 -72.92 4.48 1.16
CA LEU A 5 -72.11 3.77 2.17
C LEU A 5 -71.24 2.70 1.52
N LYS A 6 -71.70 2.02 0.47
CA LYS A 6 -70.94 1.04 -0.29
C LYS A 6 -69.81 1.69 -1.09
N LEU A 7 -70.09 2.88 -1.66
CA LEU A 7 -69.04 3.64 -2.39
C LEU A 7 -67.91 4.12 -1.45
N PHE A 8 -68.25 4.59 -0.24
CA PHE A 8 -67.27 4.99 0.76
C PHE A 8 -66.46 3.82 1.24
N ALA A 9 -66.99 2.63 1.43
CA ALA A 9 -66.29 1.42 1.82
C ALA A 9 -65.33 0.95 0.71
N LEU A 10 -65.69 1.09 -0.56
CA LEU A 10 -64.82 0.72 -1.70
C LEU A 10 -63.61 1.66 -1.85
N VAL A 11 -63.84 2.97 -1.65
CA VAL A 11 -62.76 3.97 -1.69
C VAL A 11 -61.81 3.81 -0.49
N ALA A 12 -62.33 3.52 0.71
CA ALA A 12 -61.50 3.25 1.88
C ALA A 12 -60.64 1.98 1.71
N PHE A 13 -61.17 0.95 1.04
CA PHE A 13 -60.45 -0.28 0.76
C PHE A 13 -59.32 -0.07 -0.29
N MET A 14 -59.56 0.82 -1.30
CA MET A 14 -58.52 1.21 -2.25
C MET A 14 -57.37 1.99 -1.57
N PHE A 15 -57.66 2.89 -0.63
CA PHE A 15 -56.62 3.61 0.11
C PHE A 15 -55.83 2.72 1.05
N ALA A 16 -56.39 1.68 1.63
CA ALA A 16 -55.70 0.71 2.48
C ALA A 16 -54.70 -0.15 1.68
N ALA A 17 -54.92 -0.38 0.38
CA ALA A 17 -54.01 -1.15 -0.47
C ALA A 17 -52.72 -0.38 -0.85
N PHE A 18 -52.72 0.95 -0.80
CA PHE A 18 -51.53 1.77 -1.05
C PHE A 18 -50.62 1.95 0.16
N ALA A 19 -51.08 1.63 1.36
CA ALA A 19 -50.30 1.81 2.60
C ALA A 19 -49.28 0.67 2.88
N THR A 20 -49.28 -0.43 2.10
CA THR A 20 -48.46 -1.61 2.41
C THR A 20 -47.13 -1.72 1.65
N SER A 21 -46.75 -0.70 0.87
CA SER A 21 -45.49 -0.72 0.09
C SER A 21 -44.42 0.22 0.63
N ALA A 22 -44.51 0.62 1.88
CA ALA A 22 -43.33 1.16 2.54
C ALA A 22 -42.32 0.01 2.73
N GLN A 23 -41.60 -0.36 1.67
CA GLN A 23 -40.42 -1.20 1.77
C GLN A 23 -39.50 -0.52 2.80
N THR A 24 -39.37 -1.12 3.97
CA THR A 24 -38.38 -0.75 4.93
C THR A 24 -37.04 -1.02 4.25
N ALA A 25 -36.49 0.01 3.59
CA ALA A 25 -35.13 -0.04 3.09
C ALA A 25 -34.26 -0.46 4.27
N LYS A 26 -33.54 -1.58 4.16
CA LYS A 26 -32.60 -1.98 5.19
C LYS A 26 -31.67 -0.79 5.43
N PRO A 27 -31.47 -0.37 6.67
CA PRO A 27 -30.57 0.75 6.96
C PRO A 27 -29.20 0.44 6.38
N ILE A 28 -28.67 1.36 5.59
CA ILE A 28 -27.32 1.25 5.03
C ILE A 28 -26.33 1.32 6.19
N LYS A 29 -25.62 0.23 6.44
CA LYS A 29 -24.58 0.17 7.48
C LYS A 29 -23.25 0.59 6.87
N LEU A 30 -22.67 1.67 7.38
CA LEU A 30 -21.40 2.23 6.96
C LEU A 30 -20.38 2.05 8.06
N GLY A 31 -19.15 1.69 7.67
CA GLY A 31 -18.00 1.64 8.56
C GLY A 31 -16.83 2.41 8.00
N HIS A 32 -15.84 2.67 8.83
CA HIS A 32 -14.56 3.24 8.41
C HIS A 32 -13.39 2.49 9.05
N LEU A 33 -12.23 2.57 8.42
CA LEU A 33 -11.03 1.87 8.83
C LEU A 33 -9.79 2.71 8.54
N ASP A 34 -8.95 2.90 9.54
CA ASP A 34 -7.58 3.38 9.34
C ASP A 34 -6.67 2.19 8.98
N VAL A 35 -6.45 2.01 7.67
CA VAL A 35 -5.63 0.91 7.14
C VAL A 35 -4.18 1.00 7.63
N GLN A 36 -3.65 2.22 7.80
CA GLN A 36 -2.30 2.44 8.30
C GLN A 36 -2.14 1.90 9.74
N LYS A 37 -3.14 2.16 10.60
CA LYS A 37 -3.13 1.64 11.97
C LYS A 37 -3.26 0.12 12.04
N VAL A 38 -3.98 -0.50 11.10
CA VAL A 38 -4.00 -1.97 10.99
C VAL A 38 -2.61 -2.45 10.64
N MET A 39 -2.06 -1.96 9.53
CA MET A 39 -0.77 -2.39 8.99
C MET A 39 0.35 -2.24 10.02
N THR A 40 0.48 -1.07 10.66
CA THR A 40 1.52 -0.82 11.67
C THR A 40 1.39 -1.68 12.94
N SER A 41 0.20 -2.23 13.19
CA SER A 41 -0.01 -3.17 14.30
C SER A 41 0.32 -4.62 13.98
N MET A 42 0.60 -4.94 12.71
CA MET A 42 0.88 -6.31 12.27
C MET A 42 2.36 -6.66 12.46
N PRO A 43 2.69 -7.80 13.08
CA PRO A 43 4.08 -8.24 13.23
C PRO A 43 4.76 -8.50 11.88
N GLU A 44 4.00 -8.93 10.87
CA GLU A 44 4.49 -9.13 9.51
C GLU A 44 4.96 -7.82 8.87
N PHE A 45 4.29 -6.70 9.16
CA PHE A 45 4.71 -5.39 8.66
C PHE A 45 6.02 -4.93 9.30
N LYS A 46 6.19 -5.16 10.60
CA LYS A 46 7.45 -4.88 11.29
C LYS A 46 8.59 -5.71 10.69
N LYS A 47 8.34 -7.01 10.47
CA LYS A 47 9.34 -7.89 9.83
C LYS A 47 9.68 -7.39 8.42
N ALA A 48 8.69 -7.00 7.61
CA ALA A 48 8.91 -6.44 6.27
C ALA A 48 9.77 -5.17 6.31
N GLN A 49 9.58 -4.29 7.30
CA GLN A 49 10.42 -3.12 7.51
C GLN A 49 11.86 -3.50 7.87
N ASP A 50 12.05 -4.48 8.76
CA ASP A 50 13.38 -4.96 9.15
C ASP A 50 14.11 -5.60 7.95
N ASP A 51 13.40 -6.41 7.15
CA ASP A 51 13.94 -7.04 5.94
C ASP A 51 14.34 -5.98 4.88
N LEU A 52 13.51 -4.93 4.69
CA LEU A 52 13.84 -3.80 3.81
C LEU A 52 15.07 -3.03 4.29
N ALA A 53 15.15 -2.75 5.58
CA ALA A 53 16.30 -2.05 6.17
C ALA A 53 17.58 -2.87 6.02
N ALA A 54 17.52 -4.18 6.21
CA ALA A 54 18.65 -5.09 5.99
C ALA A 54 19.11 -5.07 4.52
N LYS A 55 18.16 -5.10 3.58
CA LYS A 55 18.47 -5.04 2.15
C LYS A 55 19.08 -3.70 1.74
N GLU A 56 18.57 -2.60 2.28
CA GLU A 56 19.17 -1.28 2.07
C GLU A 56 20.62 -1.20 2.58
N GLN A 57 20.88 -1.78 3.75
CA GLN A 57 22.24 -1.83 4.30
C GLN A 57 23.20 -2.68 3.45
N GLU A 58 22.73 -3.82 2.92
CA GLU A 58 23.49 -4.66 2.00
C GLU A 58 23.90 -3.88 0.75
N ILE A 59 22.94 -3.23 0.09
CA ILE A 59 23.15 -2.43 -1.11
C ILE A 59 24.13 -1.27 -0.81
N ARG A 60 23.93 -0.57 0.29
CA ARG A 60 24.82 0.54 0.71
C ARG A 60 26.24 0.09 0.93
N LYS A 61 26.44 -1.07 1.59
CA LYS A 61 27.76 -1.65 1.83
C LYS A 61 28.46 -2.01 0.52
N GLU A 62 27.75 -2.63 -0.42
CA GLU A 62 28.30 -3.00 -1.72
C GLU A 62 28.67 -1.75 -2.54
N LEU A 63 27.80 -0.75 -2.57
CA LEU A 63 28.05 0.52 -3.24
C LEU A 63 29.29 1.24 -2.64
N THR A 64 29.42 1.24 -1.32
CA THR A 64 30.57 1.81 -0.64
C THR A 64 31.86 1.10 -1.04
N ALA A 65 31.87 -0.23 -1.06
CA ALA A 65 33.05 -1.01 -1.47
C ALA A 65 33.44 -0.73 -2.95
N MET A 66 32.43 -0.58 -3.83
CA MET A 66 32.69 -0.22 -5.24
C MET A 66 33.30 1.18 -5.34
N HIS A 67 32.81 2.16 -4.58
CA HIS A 67 33.38 3.52 -4.56
C HIS A 67 34.81 3.56 -3.98
N GLU A 68 35.07 2.82 -2.90
CA GLU A 68 36.41 2.70 -2.33
C GLU A 68 37.38 2.10 -3.35
N ASN A 69 36.99 1.06 -4.05
CA ASN A 69 37.78 0.47 -5.12
C ASN A 69 38.05 1.46 -6.26
N TYR A 70 37.04 2.21 -6.68
CA TYR A 70 37.18 3.26 -7.68
C TYR A 70 38.18 4.34 -7.24
N GLN A 71 38.10 4.82 -6.02
CA GLN A 71 39.01 5.80 -5.46
C GLN A 71 40.45 5.27 -5.41
N LYS A 72 40.64 4.02 -4.98
CA LYS A 72 41.95 3.37 -4.94
C LYS A 72 42.55 3.28 -6.34
N LEU A 73 41.79 2.82 -7.34
CA LEU A 73 42.23 2.76 -8.72
C LEU A 73 42.63 4.12 -9.30
N MET A 74 41.84 5.16 -9.01
CA MET A 74 42.15 6.53 -9.39
C MET A 74 43.44 7.04 -8.74
N GLN A 75 43.67 6.80 -7.45
CA GLN A 75 44.88 7.19 -6.74
C GLN A 75 46.10 6.46 -7.30
N GLU A 76 46.02 5.16 -7.53
CA GLU A 76 47.07 4.35 -8.14
C GLU A 76 47.43 4.85 -9.54
N TYR A 77 46.40 5.16 -10.36
CA TYR A 77 46.62 5.72 -11.70
C TYR A 77 47.32 7.08 -11.64
N GLN A 78 46.86 8.00 -10.79
CA GLN A 78 47.45 9.34 -10.66
C GLN A 78 48.92 9.27 -10.19
N ALA A 79 49.23 8.38 -9.23
CA ALA A 79 50.59 8.22 -8.70
C ALA A 79 51.56 7.69 -9.75
N ASN A 80 51.11 6.80 -10.62
CA ASN A 80 51.94 6.10 -11.58
C ASN A 80 51.84 6.60 -13.03
N ALA A 81 50.96 7.55 -13.33
CA ALA A 81 50.62 7.98 -14.70
C ALA A 81 51.83 8.35 -15.55
N LYS A 82 52.89 8.93 -14.93
CA LYS A 82 54.14 9.37 -15.60
C LYS A 82 55.09 8.21 -15.95
N THR A 83 54.96 7.08 -15.27
CA THR A 83 55.85 5.91 -15.42
C THR A 83 55.21 4.77 -16.20
N LEU A 84 53.92 4.82 -16.43
CA LEU A 84 53.18 3.84 -17.22
C LEU A 84 53.54 3.93 -18.70
N THR A 85 53.64 2.77 -19.34
CA THR A 85 53.66 2.69 -20.80
C THR A 85 52.30 3.12 -21.36
N GLU A 86 52.25 3.53 -22.61
CA GLU A 86 50.99 3.92 -23.30
C GLU A 86 49.93 2.83 -23.21
N LEU A 87 50.30 1.58 -23.47
CA LEU A 87 49.40 0.43 -23.38
C LEU A 87 48.86 0.25 -21.95
N SER A 88 49.72 0.36 -20.92
CA SER A 88 49.31 0.23 -19.53
C SER A 88 48.42 1.38 -19.08
N ARG A 89 48.67 2.59 -19.60
CA ARG A 89 47.82 3.76 -19.33
C ARG A 89 46.41 3.56 -19.87
N THR A 90 46.29 3.21 -21.15
CA THR A 90 45.03 2.95 -21.80
C THR A 90 44.22 1.82 -21.08
N ALA A 91 44.91 0.74 -20.67
CA ALA A 91 44.29 -0.34 -19.93
C ALA A 91 43.72 0.14 -18.56
N LYS A 92 44.46 0.98 -17.84
CA LYS A 92 44.01 1.54 -16.55
C LYS A 92 42.87 2.51 -16.72
N GLU A 93 42.89 3.35 -17.74
CA GLU A 93 41.77 4.25 -18.05
C GLU A 93 40.51 3.49 -18.35
N GLN A 94 40.57 2.42 -19.16
CA GLN A 94 39.43 1.54 -19.44
C GLN A 94 38.91 0.83 -18.19
N GLU A 95 39.81 0.38 -17.29
CA GLU A 95 39.44 -0.25 -16.03
C GLU A 95 38.64 0.73 -15.13
N ILE A 96 39.13 1.96 -14.98
CA ILE A 96 38.49 3.04 -14.20
C ILE A 96 37.11 3.39 -14.82
N GLN A 97 37.05 3.58 -16.13
CA GLN A 97 35.79 3.88 -16.83
C GLN A 97 34.79 2.74 -16.66
N GLY A 98 35.22 1.50 -16.84
CA GLY A 98 34.33 0.34 -16.68
C GLY A 98 33.84 0.17 -15.24
N LEU A 99 34.63 0.56 -14.23
CA LEU A 99 34.18 0.55 -12.85
C LEU A 99 33.17 1.67 -12.58
N ALA A 100 33.35 2.87 -13.14
CA ALA A 100 32.40 3.96 -13.05
C ALA A 100 31.04 3.58 -13.66
N GLU A 101 31.05 2.96 -14.84
CA GLU A 101 29.84 2.46 -15.50
C GLU A 101 29.14 1.37 -14.68
N ARG A 102 29.92 0.46 -14.06
CA ARG A 102 29.35 -0.57 -13.15
C ARG A 102 28.69 0.03 -11.92
N ILE A 103 29.28 1.07 -11.33
CA ILE A 103 28.67 1.78 -10.19
C ILE A 103 27.33 2.39 -10.60
N GLN A 104 27.28 3.05 -11.75
CA GLN A 104 26.05 3.65 -12.26
C GLN A 104 24.95 2.61 -12.51
N ASN A 105 25.32 1.52 -13.18
CA ASN A 105 24.39 0.43 -13.46
C ASN A 105 23.90 -0.25 -12.16
N PHE A 106 24.81 -0.45 -11.19
CA PHE A 106 24.44 -1.01 -9.88
C PHE A 106 23.46 -0.12 -9.13
N GLN A 107 23.63 1.21 -9.15
CA GLN A 107 22.70 2.14 -8.51
C GLN A 107 21.28 2.04 -9.12
N GLN A 108 21.18 1.95 -10.44
CA GLN A 108 19.90 1.79 -11.11
C GLN A 108 19.22 0.45 -10.74
N LEU A 109 19.98 -0.65 -10.85
CA LEU A 109 19.46 -1.98 -10.51
C LEU A 109 19.08 -2.09 -9.03
N ALA A 110 19.83 -1.44 -8.14
CA ALA A 110 19.54 -1.39 -6.72
C ALA A 110 18.21 -0.67 -6.44
N GLN A 111 17.90 0.43 -7.14
CA GLN A 111 16.62 1.13 -7.00
C GLN A 111 15.46 0.25 -7.47
N GLU A 112 15.61 -0.41 -8.61
CA GLU A 112 14.59 -1.33 -9.15
C GLU A 112 14.38 -2.51 -8.19
N GLN A 113 15.45 -3.09 -7.66
CA GLN A 113 15.40 -4.19 -6.70
C GLN A 113 14.74 -3.78 -5.39
N MET A 114 15.04 -2.58 -4.87
CA MET A 114 14.39 -2.06 -3.65
C MET A 114 12.89 -1.87 -3.84
N ALA A 115 12.47 -1.27 -4.98
CA ALA A 115 11.05 -1.09 -5.29
C ALA A 115 10.32 -2.45 -5.37
N LYS A 116 10.93 -3.41 -6.07
CA LYS A 116 10.39 -4.76 -6.17
C LYS A 116 10.33 -5.47 -4.82
N THR A 117 11.39 -5.40 -4.02
CA THR A 117 11.43 -6.01 -2.69
C THR A 117 10.33 -5.43 -1.79
N GLN A 118 10.12 -4.10 -1.84
CA GLN A 118 9.05 -3.44 -1.10
C GLN A 118 7.67 -3.94 -1.53
N GLU A 119 7.42 -4.05 -2.83
CA GLU A 119 6.17 -4.60 -3.36
C GLU A 119 5.95 -6.04 -2.92
N ASP A 120 6.96 -6.92 -3.08
CA ASP A 120 6.90 -8.34 -2.74
C ASP A 120 6.63 -8.56 -1.23
N LEU A 121 7.20 -7.71 -0.37
CA LEU A 121 7.00 -7.79 1.08
C LEU A 121 5.65 -7.22 1.54
N LEU A 122 5.14 -6.17 0.89
CA LEU A 122 3.89 -5.53 1.26
C LEU A 122 2.65 -6.20 0.66
N ALA A 123 2.75 -6.80 -0.51
CA ALA A 123 1.63 -7.43 -1.20
C ALA A 123 0.87 -8.48 -0.35
N PRO A 124 1.53 -9.42 0.34
CA PRO A 124 0.83 -10.39 1.19
C PRO A 124 0.16 -9.73 2.41
N ILE A 125 0.75 -8.66 2.95
CA ILE A 125 0.18 -7.90 4.08
C ILE A 125 -1.10 -7.18 3.65
N ILE A 126 -1.05 -6.51 2.50
CA ILE A 126 -2.22 -5.84 1.91
C ILE A 126 -3.34 -6.86 1.64
N THR A 127 -3.00 -8.01 1.06
CA THR A 127 -3.96 -9.09 0.80
C THR A 127 -4.61 -9.60 2.10
N LYS A 128 -3.82 -9.78 3.16
CA LYS A 128 -4.33 -10.20 4.47
C LYS A 128 -5.31 -9.17 5.05
N ILE A 129 -4.98 -7.87 4.97
CA ILE A 129 -5.86 -6.79 5.42
C ILE A 129 -7.16 -6.78 4.59
N GLN A 130 -7.07 -6.88 3.26
CA GLN A 130 -8.25 -6.91 2.39
C GLN A 130 -9.18 -8.07 2.72
N ASN A 131 -8.63 -9.27 2.94
CA ASN A 131 -9.41 -10.44 3.33
C ASN A 131 -10.10 -10.25 4.69
N ALA A 132 -9.40 -9.68 5.67
CA ALA A 132 -9.97 -9.37 6.98
C ALA A 132 -11.10 -8.33 6.88
N VAL A 133 -10.91 -7.27 6.09
CA VAL A 133 -11.94 -6.25 5.84
C VAL A 133 -13.17 -6.86 5.16
N GLN A 134 -12.98 -7.74 4.18
CA GLN A 134 -14.08 -8.44 3.53
C GLN A 134 -14.86 -9.35 4.49
N ALA A 135 -14.15 -10.07 5.36
CA ALA A 135 -14.76 -10.91 6.38
C ALA A 135 -15.61 -10.08 7.35
N VAL A 136 -15.04 -8.98 7.88
CA VAL A 136 -15.74 -8.04 8.75
C VAL A 136 -16.95 -7.42 8.05
N GLY A 137 -16.80 -7.03 6.79
CA GLY A 137 -17.90 -6.48 5.98
C GLY A 137 -19.08 -7.44 5.87
N LYS A 138 -18.80 -8.70 5.53
CA LYS A 138 -19.81 -9.74 5.39
C LYS A 138 -20.47 -10.10 6.72
N GLU A 139 -19.67 -10.38 7.75
CA GLU A 139 -20.16 -10.79 9.06
C GLU A 139 -20.91 -9.67 9.79
N GLY A 140 -20.40 -8.43 9.66
CA GLY A 140 -21.01 -7.26 10.30
C GLY A 140 -22.19 -6.66 9.55
N GLY A 141 -22.48 -7.16 8.33
CA GLY A 141 -23.55 -6.65 7.48
C GLY A 141 -23.32 -5.22 7.00
N PHE A 142 -22.06 -4.81 6.83
CA PHE A 142 -21.72 -3.49 6.30
C PHE A 142 -22.01 -3.41 4.81
N THR A 143 -22.63 -2.30 4.39
CA THR A 143 -22.83 -1.99 2.97
C THR A 143 -21.52 -1.47 2.37
N TYR A 144 -20.80 -0.60 3.12
CA TYR A 144 -19.51 -0.05 2.73
C TYR A 144 -18.62 0.10 3.96
N ILE A 145 -17.32 -0.12 3.75
CA ILE A 145 -16.25 0.23 4.69
C ILE A 145 -15.28 1.13 3.94
N PHE A 146 -15.10 2.35 4.44
CA PHE A 146 -14.29 3.38 3.82
C PHE A 146 -12.90 3.45 4.47
N ALA A 147 -11.86 3.73 3.68
CA ALA A 147 -10.55 4.05 4.22
C ALA A 147 -10.57 5.45 4.84
N ALA A 148 -10.16 5.55 6.11
CA ALA A 148 -10.08 6.83 6.84
C ALA A 148 -8.78 7.59 6.58
N THR A 149 -7.78 6.96 5.93
CA THR A 149 -6.47 7.55 5.63
C THR A 149 -6.27 7.77 4.13
N PRO A 150 -5.70 8.94 3.71
CA PRO A 150 -5.56 9.31 2.29
C PRO A 150 -4.64 8.42 1.46
N ASN A 151 -3.73 7.66 2.08
CA ASN A 151 -2.59 7.05 1.39
C ASN A 151 -2.87 5.66 0.78
N PHE A 152 -4.08 5.10 0.95
CA PHE A 152 -4.45 3.80 0.40
C PHE A 152 -5.61 3.89 -0.58
N GLY A 153 -5.41 4.58 -1.69
CA GLY A 153 -6.39 4.66 -2.75
C GLY A 153 -7.28 5.91 -2.66
N GLN A 154 -7.82 6.24 -3.77
CA GLN A 154 -8.67 7.39 -4.02
C GLN A 154 -9.96 7.30 -3.18
N GLY A 155 -10.09 8.10 -2.16
CA GLY A 155 -11.30 8.16 -1.36
C GLY A 155 -11.05 8.29 0.13
N ALA A 156 -10.25 9.29 0.53
CA ALA A 156 -10.13 9.65 1.93
C ALA A 156 -11.44 10.19 2.44
N LEU A 157 -11.95 9.64 3.54
CA LEU A 157 -13.00 10.27 4.30
C LEU A 157 -12.44 11.60 4.87
N LEU A 158 -13.08 12.70 4.50
CA LEU A 158 -12.70 14.04 5.00
C LEU A 158 -13.26 14.29 6.41
N TYR A 159 -14.30 13.57 6.80
CA TYR A 159 -14.96 13.69 8.09
C TYR A 159 -15.56 12.35 8.53
N THR A 160 -15.43 12.04 9.80
CA THR A 160 -16.12 10.93 10.49
C THR A 160 -16.74 11.47 11.76
N ALA A 161 -18.03 11.23 11.95
CA ALA A 161 -18.71 11.62 13.20
C ALA A 161 -18.28 10.68 14.34
N ASP A 162 -18.34 11.16 15.58
CA ASP A 162 -17.95 10.39 16.79
C ASP A 162 -18.75 9.09 16.98
N ASN A 163 -19.96 9.03 16.42
CA ASN A 163 -20.83 7.84 16.43
C ASN A 163 -20.68 6.96 15.19
N SER A 164 -19.73 7.25 14.28
CA SER A 164 -19.48 6.40 13.12
C SER A 164 -18.76 5.12 13.53
N GLU A 165 -19.05 4.00 12.86
CA GLU A 165 -18.55 2.68 13.25
C GLU A 165 -17.10 2.49 12.76
N ASP A 166 -16.13 2.55 13.69
CA ASP A 166 -14.73 2.17 13.44
C ASP A 166 -14.60 0.65 13.49
N VAL A 167 -14.26 0.04 12.35
CA VAL A 167 -14.11 -1.41 12.25
C VAL A 167 -12.70 -1.92 12.54
N LEU A 168 -11.76 -1.02 12.90
CA LEU A 168 -10.38 -1.38 13.23
C LEU A 168 -10.27 -2.49 14.29
N PRO A 169 -11.02 -2.46 15.41
CA PRO A 169 -10.96 -3.53 16.41
C PRO A 169 -11.43 -4.89 15.88
N LEU A 170 -12.37 -4.89 14.93
CA LEU A 170 -12.92 -6.10 14.32
C LEU A 170 -11.92 -6.70 13.32
N VAL A 171 -11.27 -5.86 12.50
CA VAL A 171 -10.28 -6.29 11.51
C VAL A 171 -9.04 -6.87 12.19
N LYS A 172 -8.58 -6.30 13.30
CA LYS A 172 -7.43 -6.81 14.05
C LYS A 172 -7.63 -8.20 14.68
N LYS A 173 -8.88 -8.65 14.83
CA LYS A 173 -9.20 -9.97 15.39
C LYS A 173 -9.22 -11.08 14.34
N LYS A 174 -9.16 -10.73 13.05
CA LYS A 174 -9.15 -11.65 11.91
C LYS A 174 -7.74 -11.93 11.43
#